data_ad8242e058478a2148ebf1b60596c7e7
#
_entry.id   ad8242e058478a2148ebf1b60596c7e7
#
_cell.length_a   1.000
_cell.length_b   1.000
_cell.length_c   1.000
_cell.angle_alpha   90.00
_cell.angle_beta   90.00
_cell.angle_gamma   90.00
#
_symmetry.space_group_name_H-M   'P 1'
#
loop_
_entity.id
_entity.type
_entity.pdbx_description
1 polymer ?
#
loop_
_entity_poly.entity_id
_entity_poly.type
_entity_poly.pdbx_seq_one_letter_code
_entity_poly.pdbx_strand_id
1 'polypeptide(L)'
;MKFRYSLPCLLLLVVMLTGCGHNFDSSGYVTSIMDTLYKGNYTSYMDFTGVSRSDVSLYRDQWLTSSAEAFMTAFGAGTPSEETTDRIIALLNQLYANASYEVTAETPASDGSPQTVQLSIRPLNILKDNYDAIQVYVHSFNEKNAYFSYADLTEEAYYDTYLDGILTILESHLADMTFGEATTLDIPLEKNSDGLYTISEDTLTAIQNTLLPWPETDTQQ
;
A
#
# COMPACT_ATOMS: atom_id res chain seq x y z
N MET A 1 0.33 -9.83 -18.83
CA MET A 1 0.37 -10.78 -17.72
C MET A 1 -0.11 -10.00 -16.49
N LYS A 2 -1.32 -10.25 -15.97
CA LYS A 2 -1.83 -9.53 -14.79
C LYS A 2 -1.08 -10.05 -13.56
N PHE A 3 -0.12 -9.30 -13.07
CA PHE A 3 0.54 -9.59 -11.81
C PHE A 3 -0.47 -9.40 -10.69
N ARG A 4 -0.92 -10.50 -10.12
CA ARG A 4 -1.68 -10.52 -8.87
C ARG A 4 -0.65 -10.58 -7.75
N TYR A 5 -0.34 -9.43 -7.16
CA TYR A 5 0.42 -9.39 -5.93
C TYR A 5 -0.48 -9.94 -4.83
N SER A 6 -0.20 -11.15 -4.37
CA SER A 6 -0.85 -11.69 -3.19
C SER A 6 -0.16 -11.09 -1.97
N LEU A 7 -0.82 -10.12 -1.36
CA LEU A 7 -0.42 -9.61 -0.04
C LEU A 7 -0.51 -10.79 0.94
N PRO A 8 0.52 -11.07 1.75
CA PRO A 8 0.41 -12.12 2.75
C PRO A 8 -0.72 -11.75 3.72
N CYS A 9 -1.51 -12.75 4.04
CA CYS A 9 -2.71 -12.73 4.87
C CYS A 9 -2.57 -11.77 6.06
N LEU A 10 -3.09 -10.54 5.92
CA LEU A 10 -3.26 -9.64 7.06
C LEU A 10 -4.38 -10.26 7.90
N LEU A 11 -4.00 -10.88 8.99
CA LEU A 11 -4.93 -11.52 9.92
C LEU A 11 -5.89 -10.45 10.44
N LEU A 12 -7.07 -10.41 9.84
CA LEU A 12 -8.13 -9.46 10.16
C LEU A 12 -8.49 -9.56 11.63
N LEU A 13 -8.22 -8.50 12.31
CA LEU A 13 -8.42 -8.39 13.74
C LEU A 13 -9.90 -8.32 14.06
N VAL A 14 -10.32 -9.24 14.88
CA VAL A 14 -11.69 -9.49 15.29
C VAL A 14 -12.13 -8.50 16.36
N VAL A 15 -13.18 -7.73 16.07
CA VAL A 15 -13.76 -6.75 17.00
C VAL A 15 -14.99 -7.33 17.70
N MET A 16 -14.96 -7.41 19.01
CA MET A 16 -16.13 -7.72 19.80
C MET A 16 -16.97 -6.47 20.03
N LEU A 17 -17.90 -6.16 19.13
CA LEU A 17 -18.93 -5.16 19.37
C LEU A 17 -20.13 -5.83 20.05
N THR A 18 -20.07 -6.03 21.37
CA THR A 18 -21.23 -6.32 22.19
C THR A 18 -21.91 -5.01 22.55
N GLY A 19 -22.70 -4.46 21.63
CA GLY A 19 -23.47 -3.23 21.85
C GLY A 19 -24.84 -3.33 21.24
N CYS A 20 -25.86 -3.39 22.08
CA CYS A 20 -27.25 -3.28 21.71
C CYS A 20 -27.54 -1.97 20.96
N GLY A 21 -28.00 -2.03 19.71
CA GLY A 21 -28.91 -1.03 19.17
C GLY A 21 -28.34 0.29 18.65
N HIS A 22 -27.03 0.44 18.49
CA HIS A 22 -26.46 1.59 17.78
C HIS A 22 -26.08 1.15 16.36
N ASN A 23 -26.44 1.97 15.38
CA ASN A 23 -25.96 1.76 14.01
C ASN A 23 -24.41 1.75 14.04
N PHE A 24 -23.80 0.72 13.47
CA PHE A 24 -22.35 0.64 13.34
C PHE A 24 -21.88 1.80 12.47
N ASP A 25 -20.94 2.60 12.97
CA ASP A 25 -20.29 3.69 12.23
C ASP A 25 -19.28 3.10 11.23
N SER A 26 -19.78 2.71 10.07
CA SER A 26 -18.97 2.12 8.99
C SER A 26 -17.99 3.13 8.39
N SER A 27 -18.39 4.39 8.30
CA SER A 27 -17.57 5.47 7.77
C SER A 27 -16.37 5.74 8.68
N GLY A 28 -16.60 5.87 9.97
CA GLY A 28 -15.54 6.02 10.97
C GLY A 28 -14.62 4.82 11.03
N TYR A 29 -15.17 3.60 10.92
CA TYR A 29 -14.38 2.37 10.91
C TYR A 29 -13.45 2.28 9.69
N VAL A 30 -13.94 2.52 8.47
CA VAL A 30 -13.11 2.53 7.25
C VAL A 30 -12.04 3.62 7.35
N THR A 31 -12.41 4.84 7.78
CA THR A 31 -11.45 5.94 8.00
C THR A 31 -10.37 5.54 8.99
N SER A 32 -10.72 4.84 10.08
CA SER A 32 -9.77 4.41 11.09
C SER A 32 -8.76 3.38 10.56
N ILE A 33 -9.18 2.47 9.66
CA ILE A 33 -8.30 1.54 8.96
C ILE A 33 -7.32 2.30 8.07
N MET A 34 -7.83 3.25 7.27
CA MET A 34 -7.00 4.06 6.38
C MET A 34 -5.95 4.88 7.16
N ASP A 35 -6.38 5.54 8.24
CA ASP A 35 -5.48 6.32 9.10
C ASP A 35 -4.43 5.44 9.78
N THR A 36 -4.80 4.22 10.18
CA THR A 36 -3.88 3.24 10.75
C THR A 36 -2.82 2.81 9.75
N LEU A 37 -3.22 2.35 8.59
CA LEU A 37 -2.30 1.81 7.59
C LEU A 37 -1.41 2.90 6.99
N TYR A 38 -2.01 4.00 6.54
CA TYR A 38 -1.30 5.00 5.76
C TYR A 38 -0.67 6.10 6.61
N LYS A 39 -1.33 6.58 7.67
CA LYS A 39 -0.83 7.70 8.49
C LYS A 39 -0.22 7.28 9.82
N GLY A 40 -0.32 5.98 10.21
CA GLY A 40 0.16 5.50 11.51
C GLY A 40 -0.62 6.07 12.71
N ASN A 41 -1.87 6.49 12.49
CA ASN A 41 -2.76 6.97 13.55
C ASN A 41 -3.66 5.83 14.03
N TYR A 42 -3.35 5.28 15.18
CA TYR A 42 -4.00 4.07 15.72
C TYR A 42 -5.21 4.34 16.59
N THR A 43 -5.41 5.57 17.08
CA THR A 43 -6.36 5.88 18.14
C THR A 43 -7.77 5.43 17.81
N SER A 44 -8.34 5.91 16.70
CA SER A 44 -9.72 5.57 16.32
C SER A 44 -9.88 4.07 16.04
N TYR A 45 -8.89 3.43 15.43
CA TYR A 45 -8.94 1.99 15.18
C TYR A 45 -8.94 1.17 16.48
N MET A 46 -8.14 1.56 17.46
CA MET A 46 -8.14 0.95 18.79
C MET A 46 -9.49 1.14 19.50
N ASP A 47 -10.12 2.31 19.36
CA ASP A 47 -11.44 2.60 19.93
C ASP A 47 -12.53 1.71 19.30
N PHE A 48 -12.48 1.48 17.98
CA PHE A 48 -13.42 0.59 17.28
C PHE A 48 -13.20 -0.88 17.62
N THR A 49 -11.91 -1.29 17.81
CA THR A 49 -11.54 -2.72 17.82
C THR A 49 -11.19 -3.25 19.20
N GLY A 50 -10.84 -2.38 20.13
CA GLY A 50 -10.35 -2.79 21.45
C GLY A 50 -8.94 -3.41 21.42
N VAL A 51 -8.26 -3.39 20.28
CA VAL A 51 -6.91 -3.96 20.12
C VAL A 51 -5.87 -3.08 20.78
N SER A 52 -4.80 -3.69 21.29
CA SER A 52 -3.73 -2.95 21.93
C SER A 52 -2.89 -2.16 20.88
N ARG A 53 -2.29 -1.04 21.33
CA ARG A 53 -1.40 -0.24 20.47
C ARG A 53 -0.23 -1.05 19.93
N SER A 54 0.33 -1.97 20.72
CA SER A 54 1.44 -2.83 20.31
C SER A 54 1.05 -3.75 19.17
N ASP A 55 -0.15 -4.32 19.22
CA ASP A 55 -0.63 -5.24 18.18
C ASP A 55 -0.91 -4.48 16.88
N VAL A 56 -1.58 -3.31 16.97
CA VAL A 56 -1.84 -2.46 15.79
C VAL A 56 -0.54 -1.99 15.13
N SER A 57 0.46 -1.59 15.95
CA SER A 57 1.77 -1.22 15.43
C SER A 57 2.43 -2.39 14.70
N LEU A 58 2.43 -3.58 15.30
CA LEU A 58 2.99 -4.79 14.68
C LEU A 58 2.31 -5.10 13.32
N TYR A 59 0.98 -4.99 13.24
CA TYR A 59 0.27 -5.20 11.97
C TYR A 59 0.66 -4.18 10.91
N ARG A 60 0.79 -2.91 11.29
CA ARG A 60 1.23 -1.88 10.35
C ARG A 60 2.66 -2.12 9.87
N ASP A 61 3.56 -2.51 10.76
CA ASP A 61 4.95 -2.81 10.40
C ASP A 61 5.02 -4.01 9.43
N GLN A 62 4.24 -5.06 9.67
CA GLN A 62 4.12 -6.20 8.75
C GLN A 62 3.54 -5.78 7.38
N TRP A 63 2.53 -4.90 7.38
CA TRP A 63 1.95 -4.37 6.15
C TRP A 63 2.95 -3.52 5.36
N LEU A 64 3.77 -2.69 6.02
CA LEU A 64 4.85 -1.93 5.38
C LEU A 64 5.92 -2.85 4.81
N THR A 65 6.31 -3.91 5.52
CA THR A 65 7.24 -4.92 5.01
C THR A 65 6.71 -5.59 3.75
N SER A 66 5.45 -6.02 3.76
CA SER A 66 4.81 -6.61 2.56
C SER A 66 4.70 -5.61 1.41
N SER A 67 4.48 -4.33 1.71
CA SER A 67 4.48 -3.27 0.70
C SER A 67 5.87 -3.05 0.09
N ALA A 68 6.94 -3.19 0.88
CA ALA A 68 8.32 -3.15 0.38
C ALA A 68 8.65 -4.35 -0.51
N GLU A 69 8.18 -5.55 -0.15
CA GLU A 69 8.32 -6.75 -1.00
C GLU A 69 7.59 -6.57 -2.34
N ALA A 70 6.40 -5.99 -2.32
CA ALA A 70 5.64 -5.67 -3.53
C ALA A 70 6.38 -4.63 -4.39
N PHE A 71 7.00 -3.61 -3.76
CA PHE A 71 7.83 -2.61 -4.43
C PHE A 71 9.02 -3.28 -5.13
N MET A 72 9.81 -4.10 -4.42
CA MET A 72 10.94 -4.83 -4.99
C MET A 72 10.50 -5.70 -6.17
N THR A 73 9.41 -6.45 -6.01
CA THR A 73 8.86 -7.31 -7.07
C THR A 73 8.45 -6.50 -8.31
N ALA A 74 7.82 -5.34 -8.12
CA ALA A 74 7.39 -4.49 -9.23
C ALA A 74 8.56 -3.96 -10.06
N PHE A 75 9.71 -3.71 -9.43
CA PHE A 75 10.93 -3.34 -10.12
C PHE A 75 11.78 -4.54 -10.58
N GLY A 76 11.31 -5.77 -10.40
CA GLY A 76 12.04 -6.98 -10.78
C GLY A 76 13.32 -7.21 -9.97
N ALA A 77 13.38 -6.64 -8.76
CA ALA A 77 14.50 -6.86 -7.85
C ALA A 77 14.32 -8.17 -7.07
N GLY A 78 15.46 -8.83 -6.79
CA GLY A 78 15.52 -9.95 -5.86
C GLY A 78 15.65 -9.45 -4.42
N THR A 79 16.48 -10.12 -3.62
CA THR A 79 16.66 -9.81 -2.20
C THR A 79 17.85 -8.86 -1.99
N PRO A 80 17.62 -7.57 -1.71
CA PRO A 80 18.67 -6.63 -1.32
C PRO A 80 19.05 -6.84 0.16
N SER A 81 19.99 -6.02 0.65
CA SER A 81 20.34 -5.94 2.06
C SER A 81 19.17 -5.47 2.93
N GLU A 82 19.27 -5.70 4.24
CA GLU A 82 18.33 -5.17 5.24
C GLU A 82 18.32 -3.62 5.20
N GLU A 83 19.47 -2.98 5.03
CA GLU A 83 19.57 -1.52 4.92
C GLU A 83 18.77 -0.96 3.74
N THR A 84 18.87 -1.58 2.58
CA THR A 84 18.10 -1.18 1.39
C THR A 84 16.61 -1.45 1.59
N THR A 85 16.24 -2.56 2.21
CA THR A 85 14.85 -2.88 2.55
C THR A 85 14.25 -1.85 3.51
N ASP A 86 14.99 -1.47 4.56
CA ASP A 86 14.57 -0.44 5.51
C ASP A 86 14.40 0.93 4.84
N ARG A 87 15.27 1.27 3.88
CA ARG A 87 15.15 2.49 3.09
C ARG A 87 13.89 2.49 2.22
N ILE A 88 13.52 1.36 1.62
CA ILE A 88 12.23 1.21 0.90
C ILE A 88 11.06 1.42 1.85
N ILE A 89 11.07 0.81 3.02
CA ILE A 89 10.03 0.97 4.04
C ILE A 89 9.91 2.44 4.46
N ALA A 90 11.04 3.13 4.68
CA ALA A 90 11.06 4.53 5.04
C ALA A 90 10.48 5.43 3.93
N LEU A 91 10.82 5.17 2.66
CA LEU A 91 10.24 5.87 1.51
C LEU A 91 8.73 5.66 1.43
N LEU A 92 8.27 4.40 1.50
CA LEU A 92 6.84 4.07 1.46
C LEU A 92 6.07 4.73 2.61
N ASN A 93 6.65 4.74 3.82
CA ASN A 93 6.05 5.39 4.97
C ASN A 93 5.89 6.91 4.76
N GLN A 94 6.88 7.57 4.15
CA GLN A 94 6.79 8.99 3.79
C GLN A 94 5.74 9.26 2.70
N LEU A 95 5.67 8.41 1.67
CA LEU A 95 4.66 8.50 0.61
C LEU A 95 3.25 8.35 1.20
N TYR A 96 3.03 7.31 1.99
CA TYR A 96 1.74 7.01 2.59
C TYR A 96 1.29 8.07 3.61
N ALA A 97 2.20 8.74 4.30
CA ALA A 97 1.86 9.85 5.18
C ALA A 97 1.16 11.01 4.44
N ASN A 98 1.38 11.12 3.12
CA ASN A 98 0.71 12.09 2.24
C ASN A 98 -0.60 11.56 1.62
N ALA A 99 -1.06 10.36 1.99
CA ALA A 99 -2.28 9.78 1.44
C ALA A 99 -3.49 10.71 1.63
N SER A 100 -4.19 10.97 0.53
CA SER A 100 -5.38 11.82 0.50
C SER A 100 -6.60 10.96 0.15
N TYR A 101 -7.48 10.79 1.11
CA TYR A 101 -8.71 10.00 0.99
C TYR A 101 -9.82 10.59 1.85
N GLU A 102 -11.06 10.32 1.46
CA GLU A 102 -12.26 10.78 2.15
C GLU A 102 -13.39 9.76 1.96
N VAL A 103 -14.12 9.47 3.04
CA VAL A 103 -15.37 8.73 2.94
C VAL A 103 -16.46 9.68 2.47
N THR A 104 -17.10 9.37 1.34
CA THR A 104 -18.07 10.26 0.67
C THR A 104 -19.52 9.82 0.83
N ALA A 105 -19.76 8.53 1.04
CA ALA A 105 -21.09 7.98 1.26
C ALA A 105 -21.03 6.62 1.96
N GLU A 106 -22.16 6.22 2.56
CA GLU A 106 -22.37 4.85 3.04
C GLU A 106 -23.73 4.33 2.60
N THR A 107 -23.79 3.05 2.29
CA THR A 107 -25.01 2.34 1.93
C THR A 107 -25.22 1.23 2.95
N PRO A 108 -26.32 1.26 3.71
CA PRO A 108 -26.65 0.21 4.68
C PRO A 108 -26.79 -1.16 4.00
N ALA A 109 -26.51 -2.21 4.76
CA ALA A 109 -26.79 -3.57 4.31
C ALA A 109 -28.28 -3.74 3.97
N SER A 110 -28.56 -4.43 2.86
CA SER A 110 -29.90 -4.81 2.45
C SER A 110 -29.92 -6.30 2.09
N ASP A 111 -31.10 -6.86 1.84
CA ASP A 111 -31.24 -8.29 1.53
C ASP A 111 -30.29 -8.74 0.42
N GLY A 112 -29.27 -9.52 0.82
CA GLY A 112 -28.27 -10.08 -0.08
C GLY A 112 -27.10 -9.17 -0.46
N SER A 113 -27.03 -7.93 0.08
CA SER A 113 -25.92 -7.00 -0.15
C SER A 113 -25.25 -6.57 1.14
N PRO A 114 -23.91 -6.56 1.21
CA PRO A 114 -23.18 -6.08 2.38
C PRO A 114 -23.34 -4.57 2.57
N GLN A 115 -23.10 -4.09 3.77
CA GLN A 115 -22.93 -2.66 4.02
C GLN A 115 -21.72 -2.17 3.23
N THR A 116 -21.85 -1.05 2.54
CA THR A 116 -20.82 -0.52 1.65
C THR A 116 -20.49 0.93 2.01
N VAL A 117 -19.21 1.26 2.00
CA VAL A 117 -18.70 2.63 2.19
C VAL A 117 -18.04 3.07 0.90
N GLN A 118 -18.34 4.28 0.44
CA GLN A 118 -17.65 4.88 -0.70
C GLN A 118 -16.44 5.66 -0.22
N LEU A 119 -15.27 5.28 -0.72
CA LEU A 119 -13.99 5.90 -0.41
C LEU A 119 -13.45 6.60 -1.65
N SER A 120 -13.33 7.93 -1.58
CA SER A 120 -12.67 8.75 -2.59
C SER A 120 -11.19 8.83 -2.28
N ILE A 121 -10.33 8.49 -3.22
CA ILE A 121 -8.86 8.46 -3.07
C ILE A 121 -8.23 9.32 -4.15
N ARG A 122 -7.31 10.19 -3.79
CA ARG A 122 -6.45 10.90 -4.74
C ARG A 122 -5.13 10.14 -4.89
N PRO A 123 -4.83 9.59 -6.08
CA PRO A 123 -3.59 8.85 -6.31
C PRO A 123 -2.35 9.71 -6.09
N LEU A 124 -1.29 9.10 -5.54
CA LEU A 124 0.05 9.68 -5.46
C LEU A 124 0.75 9.44 -6.80
N ASN A 125 1.06 10.50 -7.53
CA ASN A 125 1.63 10.37 -8.88
C ASN A 125 3.15 10.13 -8.89
N ILE A 126 3.80 9.94 -7.76
CA ILE A 126 5.27 9.88 -7.65
C ILE A 126 5.90 8.88 -8.64
N LEU A 127 5.30 7.69 -8.81
CA LEU A 127 5.81 6.68 -9.74
C LEU A 127 5.56 7.09 -11.20
N LYS A 128 4.39 7.65 -11.48
CA LYS A 128 4.00 8.14 -12.81
C LYS A 128 4.88 9.32 -13.25
N ASP A 129 5.03 10.31 -12.35
CA ASP A 129 5.77 11.55 -12.66
C ASP A 129 7.27 11.30 -12.86
N ASN A 130 7.80 10.23 -12.26
CA ASN A 130 9.21 9.84 -12.36
C ASN A 130 9.46 8.63 -13.28
N TYR A 131 8.44 8.15 -13.98
CA TYR A 131 8.53 6.94 -14.81
C TYR A 131 9.66 7.01 -15.82
N ASP A 132 9.76 8.09 -16.61
CA ASP A 132 10.78 8.25 -17.63
C ASP A 132 12.19 8.27 -17.03
N ALA A 133 12.39 8.96 -15.92
CA ALA A 133 13.69 9.02 -15.24
C ALA A 133 14.10 7.63 -14.72
N ILE A 134 13.16 6.89 -14.17
CA ILE A 134 13.38 5.50 -13.72
C ILE A 134 13.72 4.61 -14.92
N GLN A 135 12.99 4.71 -16.03
CA GLN A 135 13.27 3.91 -17.22
C GLN A 135 14.66 4.19 -17.81
N VAL A 136 15.07 5.45 -17.87
CA VAL A 136 16.43 5.84 -18.30
C VAL A 136 17.48 5.23 -17.39
N TYR A 137 17.28 5.29 -16.08
CA TYR A 137 18.18 4.67 -15.11
C TYR A 137 18.26 3.16 -15.29
N VAL A 138 17.12 2.47 -15.32
CA VAL A 138 17.04 1.01 -15.48
C VAL A 138 17.70 0.56 -16.79
N HIS A 139 17.47 1.28 -17.89
CA HIS A 139 18.12 0.99 -19.15
C HIS A 139 19.65 1.11 -19.05
N SER A 140 20.16 2.23 -18.50
CA SER A 140 21.58 2.45 -18.30
C SER A 140 22.21 1.41 -17.35
N PHE A 141 21.49 1.01 -16.30
CA PHE A 141 21.93 -0.04 -15.39
C PHE A 141 22.08 -1.38 -16.12
N ASN A 142 21.08 -1.75 -16.93
CA ASN A 142 21.08 -2.99 -17.70
C ASN A 142 22.18 -3.00 -18.78
N GLU A 143 22.45 -1.87 -19.46
CA GLU A 143 23.58 -1.76 -20.40
C GLU A 143 24.91 -2.01 -19.69
N LYS A 144 25.16 -1.37 -18.54
CA LYS A 144 26.37 -1.60 -17.75
C LYS A 144 26.49 -3.06 -17.32
N ASN A 145 25.40 -3.69 -16.91
CA ASN A 145 25.39 -5.11 -16.56
C ASN A 145 25.74 -6.00 -17.74
N ALA A 146 25.23 -5.69 -18.94
CA ALA A 146 25.58 -6.40 -20.18
C ALA A 146 27.07 -6.34 -20.52
N TYR A 147 27.78 -5.29 -20.08
CA TYR A 147 29.25 -5.16 -20.19
C TYR A 147 30.00 -5.68 -18.95
N PHE A 148 29.37 -6.52 -18.14
CA PHE A 148 29.94 -7.13 -16.94
C PHE A 148 30.43 -6.14 -15.85
N SER A 149 29.93 -4.92 -15.85
CA SER A 149 30.33 -3.91 -14.84
C SER A 149 29.97 -4.30 -13.40
N TYR A 150 29.05 -5.24 -13.23
CA TYR A 150 28.59 -5.74 -11.92
C TYR A 150 28.93 -7.21 -11.68
N ALA A 151 29.80 -7.81 -12.52
CA ALA A 151 30.10 -9.24 -12.45
C ALA A 151 30.74 -9.70 -11.13
N ASP A 152 31.41 -8.79 -10.43
CA ASP A 152 32.10 -9.06 -9.18
C ASP A 152 31.21 -8.80 -7.94
N LEU A 153 29.98 -8.32 -8.12
CA LEU A 153 29.05 -8.10 -7.01
C LEU A 153 28.40 -9.40 -6.56
N THR A 154 28.13 -9.50 -5.26
CA THR A 154 27.19 -10.49 -4.75
C THR A 154 25.79 -10.16 -5.27
N GLU A 155 24.86 -11.14 -5.24
CA GLU A 155 23.47 -10.91 -5.61
C GLU A 155 22.83 -9.78 -4.79
N GLU A 156 23.06 -9.76 -3.48
CA GLU A 156 22.61 -8.71 -2.58
C GLU A 156 23.13 -7.33 -2.99
N ALA A 157 24.47 -7.17 -3.17
CA ALA A 157 25.08 -5.90 -3.57
C ALA A 157 24.64 -5.45 -4.98
N TYR A 158 24.32 -6.39 -5.87
CA TYR A 158 23.76 -6.09 -7.18
C TYR A 158 22.36 -5.43 -7.03
N TYR A 159 21.47 -6.02 -6.22
CA TYR A 159 20.15 -5.45 -6.01
C TYR A 159 20.19 -4.17 -5.18
N ASP A 160 21.11 -4.04 -4.24
CA ASP A 160 21.35 -2.77 -3.53
C ASP A 160 21.71 -1.65 -4.51
N THR A 161 22.66 -1.91 -5.42
CA THR A 161 23.08 -0.92 -6.43
C THR A 161 21.93 -0.59 -7.39
N TYR A 162 21.13 -1.58 -7.79
CA TYR A 162 19.99 -1.40 -8.68
C TYR A 162 18.90 -0.55 -8.03
N LEU A 163 18.53 -0.87 -6.80
CA LEU A 163 17.47 -0.17 -6.07
C LEU A 163 17.90 1.22 -5.60
N ASP A 164 19.18 1.42 -5.29
CA ASP A 164 19.72 2.73 -4.86
C ASP A 164 19.39 3.86 -5.85
N GLY A 165 19.56 3.61 -7.14
CA GLY A 165 19.25 4.63 -8.14
C GLY A 165 17.76 4.92 -8.26
N ILE A 166 16.90 3.89 -8.16
CA ILE A 166 15.44 4.07 -8.17
C ILE A 166 14.99 4.86 -6.95
N LEU A 167 15.47 4.47 -5.75
CA LEU A 167 15.15 5.15 -4.50
C LEU A 167 15.63 6.60 -4.52
N THR A 168 16.85 6.85 -5.01
CA THR A 168 17.41 8.21 -5.13
C THR A 168 16.53 9.09 -6.02
N ILE A 169 16.02 8.57 -7.16
CA ILE A 169 15.10 9.31 -8.04
C ILE A 169 13.81 9.65 -7.27
N LEU A 170 13.19 8.67 -6.63
CA LEU A 170 11.92 8.89 -5.94
C LEU A 170 12.05 9.82 -4.73
N GLU A 171 13.09 9.64 -3.92
CA GLU A 171 13.37 10.47 -2.74
C GLU A 171 13.63 11.93 -3.11
N SER A 172 14.33 12.18 -4.23
CA SER A 172 14.61 13.54 -4.69
C SER A 172 13.37 14.31 -5.13
N HIS A 173 12.26 13.61 -5.43
CA HIS A 173 11.00 14.21 -5.89
C HIS A 173 9.86 14.12 -4.87
N LEU A 174 10.13 13.68 -3.64
CA LEU A 174 9.10 13.60 -2.60
C LEU A 174 8.43 14.95 -2.30
N ALA A 175 9.21 16.04 -2.29
CA ALA A 175 8.71 17.38 -1.99
C ALA A 175 7.81 17.96 -3.10
N ASP A 176 8.03 17.51 -4.34
CA ASP A 176 7.32 17.99 -5.54
C ASP A 176 6.24 17.01 -6.02
N MET A 177 5.92 16.01 -5.19
CA MET A 177 4.94 14.97 -5.53
C MET A 177 3.57 15.57 -5.85
N THR A 178 2.99 15.15 -6.98
CA THR A 178 1.66 15.56 -7.40
C THR A 178 0.59 14.53 -7.08
N PHE A 179 -0.68 14.91 -7.18
CA PHE A 179 -1.82 14.03 -6.97
C PHE A 179 -2.63 13.90 -8.25
N GLY A 180 -3.15 12.71 -8.50
CA GLY A 180 -4.07 12.44 -9.59
C GLY A 180 -5.50 12.92 -9.30
N GLU A 181 -6.37 12.72 -10.28
CA GLU A 181 -7.82 12.88 -10.12
C GLU A 181 -8.36 11.89 -9.11
N ALA A 182 -9.32 12.34 -8.31
CA ALA A 182 -9.92 11.48 -7.30
C ALA A 182 -10.68 10.30 -7.94
N THR A 183 -10.44 9.11 -7.42
CA THR A 183 -11.13 7.87 -7.81
C THR A 183 -11.96 7.37 -6.63
N THR A 184 -13.22 7.02 -6.87
CA THR A 184 -14.11 6.47 -5.85
C THR A 184 -14.13 4.95 -5.94
N LEU A 185 -13.93 4.28 -4.80
CA LEU A 185 -14.04 2.85 -4.63
C LEU A 185 -15.20 2.52 -3.69
N ASP A 186 -15.96 1.48 -4.04
CA ASP A 186 -16.93 0.88 -3.14
C ASP A 186 -16.21 -0.14 -2.23
N ILE A 187 -16.31 0.07 -0.93
CA ILE A 187 -15.67 -0.75 0.11
C ILE A 187 -16.76 -1.57 0.80
N PRO A 188 -16.99 -2.81 0.38
CA PRO A 188 -17.94 -3.69 1.04
C PRO A 188 -17.39 -4.11 2.40
N LEU A 189 -18.23 -4.03 3.44
CA LEU A 189 -17.96 -4.50 4.78
C LEU A 189 -18.66 -5.83 4.99
N GLU A 190 -17.90 -6.90 5.03
CA GLU A 190 -18.41 -8.25 5.23
C GLU A 190 -18.40 -8.59 6.73
N LYS A 191 -19.40 -9.38 7.17
CA LYS A 191 -19.38 -9.94 8.51
C LYS A 191 -18.71 -11.31 8.47
N ASN A 192 -17.70 -11.50 9.30
CA ASN A 192 -17.11 -12.82 9.52
C ASN A 192 -18.05 -13.74 10.35
N SER A 193 -17.60 -14.97 10.61
CA SER A 193 -18.36 -15.96 11.41
C SER A 193 -18.71 -15.49 12.83
N ASP A 194 -17.95 -14.54 13.37
CA ASP A 194 -18.13 -13.97 14.71
C ASP A 194 -19.02 -12.72 14.70
N GLY A 195 -19.54 -12.36 13.51
CA GLY A 195 -20.41 -11.21 13.31
C GLY A 195 -19.69 -9.86 13.22
N LEU A 196 -18.39 -9.89 13.00
CA LEU A 196 -17.53 -8.70 12.99
C LEU A 196 -17.33 -8.20 11.56
N TYR A 197 -17.28 -6.89 11.40
CA TYR A 197 -17.05 -6.28 10.09
C TYR A 197 -15.59 -6.38 9.67
N THR A 198 -15.37 -6.75 8.42
CA THR A 198 -14.05 -6.90 7.81
C THR A 198 -14.03 -6.31 6.41
N ILE A 199 -12.86 -5.89 5.95
CA ILE A 199 -12.59 -5.53 4.55
C ILE A 199 -11.78 -6.67 3.94
N SER A 200 -12.18 -7.13 2.74
CA SER A 200 -11.46 -8.22 2.07
C SER A 200 -10.04 -7.79 1.65
N GLU A 201 -9.14 -8.76 1.54
CA GLU A 201 -7.77 -8.54 1.06
C GLU A 201 -7.75 -7.96 -0.36
N ASP A 202 -8.62 -8.44 -1.24
CA ASP A 202 -8.75 -7.90 -2.60
C ASP A 202 -9.14 -6.41 -2.58
N THR A 203 -10.02 -6.00 -1.65
CA THR A 203 -10.41 -4.60 -1.49
C THR A 203 -9.26 -3.75 -0.95
N LEU A 204 -8.51 -4.22 0.05
CA LEU A 204 -7.34 -3.52 0.57
C LEU A 204 -6.26 -3.36 -0.52
N THR A 205 -6.05 -4.39 -1.33
CA THR A 205 -5.15 -4.35 -2.49
C THR A 205 -5.63 -3.33 -3.54
N ALA A 206 -6.93 -3.27 -3.82
CA ALA A 206 -7.49 -2.27 -4.73
C ALA A 206 -7.30 -0.84 -4.22
N ILE A 207 -7.48 -0.61 -2.91
CA ILE A 207 -7.20 0.67 -2.26
C ILE A 207 -5.73 1.06 -2.43
N GLN A 208 -4.80 0.15 -2.12
CA GLN A 208 -3.36 0.40 -2.23
C GLN A 208 -2.94 0.71 -3.67
N ASN A 209 -3.43 -0.06 -4.65
CA ASN A 209 -3.14 0.17 -6.08
C ASN A 209 -3.75 1.47 -6.60
N THR A 210 -4.88 1.92 -6.03
CA THR A 210 -5.47 3.22 -6.36
C THR A 210 -4.67 4.35 -5.75
N LEU A 211 -4.19 4.19 -4.51
CA LEU A 211 -3.43 5.22 -3.81
C LEU A 211 -2.02 5.42 -4.41
N LEU A 212 -1.34 4.33 -4.73
CA LEU A 212 0.00 4.34 -5.34
C LEU A 212 -0.02 3.51 -6.63
N PRO A 213 -0.57 4.07 -7.73
CA PRO A 213 -0.69 3.35 -8.98
C PRO A 213 0.68 3.11 -9.61
N TRP A 214 0.91 1.85 -9.98
CA TRP A 214 2.08 1.49 -10.79
C TRP A 214 1.85 1.98 -12.22
N PRO A 215 2.86 2.56 -12.87
CA PRO A 215 2.78 2.90 -14.29
C PRO A 215 2.44 1.62 -15.07
N GLU A 216 1.46 1.71 -15.95
CA GLU A 216 1.23 0.62 -16.90
C GLU A 216 2.49 0.47 -17.74
N THR A 217 3.18 -0.66 -17.59
CA THR A 217 4.23 -1.02 -18.53
C THR A 217 3.53 -1.25 -19.87
N ASP A 218 3.78 -0.39 -20.85
CA ASP A 218 3.39 -0.66 -22.23
C ASP A 218 4.01 -2.01 -22.64
N THR A 219 3.22 -3.07 -22.46
CA THR A 219 3.55 -4.39 -22.99
C THR A 219 3.29 -4.35 -24.50
N GLN A 220 4.02 -3.48 -25.19
CA GLN A 220 4.20 -3.54 -26.64
C GLN A 220 5.67 -3.79 -26.91
N GLN A 221 6.05 -5.06 -26.93
CA GLN A 221 6.81 -5.66 -28.02
C GLN A 221 7.11 -7.13 -27.74
#